data_03e02096a97965850ee77f4d44196f7c
#
_entry.id   03e02096a97965850ee77f4d44196f7c
#
_cell.length_a   1.000
_cell.length_b   1.000
_cell.length_c   1.000
_cell.angle_alpha   90.00
_cell.angle_beta   90.00
_cell.angle_gamma   90.00
#
_symmetry.space_group_name_H-M   'P 1'
#
loop_
_entity.id
_entity.type
_entity.pdbx_description
1 polymer ?
#
loop_
_entity_poly.entity_id
_entity_poly.type
_entity_poly.pdbx_seq_one_letter_code
_entity_poly.pdbx_strand_id
1 'polypeptide(L)'
;MLKNMPIRLRLTVMTVALLTVCCVGLTLILNFSAYRMATRIDAVAVLPALEVGEEGWVEESTPTVPSIMTPSISTEASQKAKIDFRIESIIYLLIVIGSGGFLTYYLSGKALKPLNTLNGQVKNIHVHNLSETLSVPPTKDEIAELTATFNVMTDKLNDSFMLQQRFSASAAHELRTPLAVLQTKVDVFKKKKIHTTEEYDALIYVFEKQTKRLRGLVASLLDMTNMDDSIEQSSICLKDIFEDIHSELSYIAKDKNITLLLDCDKSVVLGNTDLLYRAFYNLVENGINYNIDGGKVEVLVNKLSTEQVSIKIKDTGIGIANEYKKKIFEPFYRIDKSRSRQLGGSGLGLSTVNSIIKKHNGSITVTDNENNGTCFHVVLNNGPSPQNVLE
;
A
#
# COMPACT_ATOMS: atom_id res chain seq x y z
N MET A 1 -19.19 -18.25 -24.34
CA MET A 1 -18.67 -19.54 -23.85
C MET A 1 -17.23 -19.47 -23.29
N LEU A 2 -16.29 -18.73 -23.90
CA LEU A 2 -14.89 -18.61 -23.44
C LEU A 2 -14.70 -17.93 -22.08
N LYS A 3 -15.63 -17.09 -21.62
CA LYS A 3 -15.47 -16.25 -20.42
C LYS A 3 -15.40 -17.05 -19.09
N ASN A 4 -15.98 -18.24 -19.05
CA ASN A 4 -16.06 -19.11 -17.87
C ASN A 4 -15.04 -20.27 -17.88
N MET A 5 -14.14 -20.31 -18.86
CA MET A 5 -13.09 -21.34 -18.93
C MET A 5 -11.87 -20.93 -18.12
N PRO A 6 -11.14 -21.92 -17.53
CA PRO A 6 -9.83 -21.67 -16.89
C PRO A 6 -8.89 -20.95 -17.86
N ILE A 7 -8.10 -20.00 -17.37
CA ILE A 7 -7.16 -19.18 -18.17
C ILE A 7 -6.26 -20.06 -19.04
N ARG A 8 -5.77 -21.18 -18.48
CA ARG A 8 -4.97 -22.17 -19.21
C ARG A 8 -5.68 -22.69 -20.46
N LEU A 9 -6.94 -23.11 -20.32
CA LEU A 9 -7.71 -23.65 -21.43
C LEU A 9 -8.05 -22.58 -22.47
N ARG A 10 -8.39 -21.38 -22.01
CA ARG A 10 -8.66 -20.22 -22.86
C ARG A 10 -7.43 -19.82 -23.70
N LEU A 11 -6.26 -19.75 -23.08
CA LEU A 11 -5.00 -19.43 -23.77
C LEU A 11 -4.68 -20.52 -24.81
N THR A 12 -4.81 -21.79 -24.44
CA THR A 12 -4.57 -22.92 -25.36
C THR A 12 -5.54 -22.88 -26.55
N VAL A 13 -6.82 -22.65 -26.32
CA VAL A 13 -7.81 -22.55 -27.42
C VAL A 13 -7.51 -21.39 -28.35
N MET A 14 -7.14 -20.21 -27.81
CA MET A 14 -6.80 -19.05 -28.64
C MET A 14 -5.53 -19.29 -29.47
N THR A 15 -4.48 -19.87 -28.87
CA THR A 15 -3.21 -20.15 -29.59
C THR A 15 -3.38 -21.26 -30.62
N VAL A 16 -4.15 -22.31 -30.31
CA VAL A 16 -4.47 -23.36 -31.28
C VAL A 16 -5.31 -22.80 -32.43
N ALA A 17 -6.31 -21.96 -32.16
CA ALA A 17 -7.10 -21.32 -33.20
C ALA A 17 -6.25 -20.44 -34.13
N LEU A 18 -5.35 -19.62 -33.57
CA LEU A 18 -4.41 -18.81 -34.35
C LEU A 18 -3.48 -19.67 -35.19
N LEU A 19 -2.89 -20.70 -34.57
CA LEU A 19 -2.01 -21.64 -35.27
C LEU A 19 -2.73 -22.35 -36.43
N THR A 20 -3.99 -22.77 -36.21
CA THR A 20 -4.84 -23.39 -37.23
C THR A 20 -5.07 -22.45 -38.41
N VAL A 21 -5.44 -21.19 -38.16
CA VAL A 21 -5.64 -20.19 -39.22
C VAL A 21 -4.36 -19.97 -40.02
N CYS A 22 -3.21 -19.81 -39.37
CA CYS A 22 -1.93 -19.62 -40.02
C CYS A 22 -1.54 -20.84 -40.83
N CYS A 23 -1.69 -22.04 -40.28
CA CYS A 23 -1.32 -23.28 -40.96
C CYS A 23 -2.22 -23.59 -42.16
N VAL A 24 -3.54 -23.37 -42.02
CA VAL A 24 -4.48 -23.51 -43.16
C VAL A 24 -4.17 -22.51 -44.25
N GLY A 25 -3.91 -21.25 -43.92
CA GLY A 25 -3.51 -20.21 -44.88
C GLY A 25 -2.24 -20.58 -45.62
N LEU A 26 -1.21 -21.05 -44.92
CA LEU A 26 0.05 -21.49 -45.52
C LEU A 26 -0.17 -22.70 -46.44
N THR A 27 -0.95 -23.68 -46.00
CA THR A 27 -1.27 -24.88 -46.79
C THR A 27 -2.01 -24.52 -48.09
N LEU A 28 -2.98 -23.60 -48.03
CA LEU A 28 -3.70 -23.10 -49.21
C LEU A 28 -2.76 -22.39 -50.18
N ILE A 29 -1.84 -21.55 -49.70
CA ILE A 29 -0.87 -20.84 -50.53
C ILE A 29 0.08 -21.84 -51.21
N LEU A 30 0.60 -22.82 -50.46
CA LEU A 30 1.49 -23.82 -50.99
C LEU A 30 0.79 -24.72 -52.06
N ASN A 31 -0.44 -25.16 -51.78
CA ASN A 31 -1.24 -25.93 -52.74
C ASN A 31 -1.55 -25.11 -53.99
N PHE A 32 -1.89 -23.83 -53.88
CA PHE A 32 -2.12 -22.95 -55.01
C PHE A 32 -0.85 -22.72 -55.83
N SER A 33 0.29 -22.50 -55.18
CA SER A 33 1.58 -22.36 -55.81
C SER A 33 1.98 -23.64 -56.58
N ALA A 34 1.82 -24.80 -55.94
CA ALA A 34 2.09 -26.10 -56.59
C ALA A 34 1.18 -26.34 -57.80
N TYR A 35 -0.13 -25.99 -57.68
CA TYR A 35 -1.04 -26.05 -58.80
C TYR A 35 -0.63 -25.17 -60.01
N ARG A 36 -0.25 -23.91 -59.74
CA ARG A 36 0.24 -22.96 -60.76
C ARG A 36 1.53 -23.44 -61.42
N MET A 37 2.46 -24.05 -60.63
CA MET A 37 3.70 -24.59 -61.14
C MET A 37 3.45 -25.79 -62.03
N ALA A 38 2.57 -26.72 -61.64
CA ALA A 38 2.18 -27.86 -62.44
C ALA A 38 1.52 -27.46 -63.76
N THR A 39 0.60 -26.47 -63.78
CA THR A 39 -0.04 -25.96 -64.99
C THR A 39 0.96 -25.29 -65.95
N ARG A 40 2.00 -24.64 -65.45
CA ARG A 40 3.09 -24.06 -66.28
C ARG A 40 3.95 -25.15 -66.91
N ILE A 41 4.28 -26.19 -66.17
CA ILE A 41 5.04 -27.32 -66.69
C ILE A 41 4.25 -28.05 -67.77
N ASP A 42 2.94 -28.31 -67.55
CA ASP A 42 2.04 -28.91 -68.54
C ASP A 42 1.96 -28.03 -69.79
N ALA A 43 1.94 -26.71 -69.68
CA ALA A 43 1.91 -25.79 -70.84
C ALA A 43 3.22 -25.73 -71.63
N VAL A 44 4.35 -25.87 -70.96
CA VAL A 44 5.70 -25.94 -71.67
C VAL A 44 5.91 -27.28 -72.41
N ALA A 45 5.33 -28.33 -71.82
CA ALA A 45 5.42 -29.67 -72.46
C ALA A 45 4.62 -29.81 -73.77
N VAL A 46 3.72 -28.87 -74.05
CA VAL A 46 2.85 -28.82 -75.22
C VAL A 46 3.42 -27.96 -76.38
N LEU A 47 4.55 -27.26 -76.15
CA LEU A 47 5.19 -26.52 -77.25
C LEU A 47 5.81 -27.49 -78.23
N PRO A 48 5.38 -27.53 -79.48
CA PRO A 48 6.05 -28.40 -80.51
C PRO A 48 7.50 -27.92 -80.69
N ALA A 49 8.44 -28.86 -80.74
CA ALA A 49 9.79 -28.59 -81.19
C ALA A 49 9.75 -28.04 -82.60
N LEU A 50 10.00 -26.71 -82.72
CA LEU A 50 10.26 -26.15 -84.03
C LEU A 50 11.60 -26.73 -84.50
N GLU A 51 11.54 -27.77 -85.31
CA GLU A 51 12.70 -28.23 -86.08
C GLU A 51 13.08 -27.15 -87.10
N VAL A 52 14.25 -26.59 -86.90
CA VAL A 52 14.94 -25.76 -87.88
C VAL A 52 15.38 -26.71 -88.98
N GLY A 53 14.60 -26.72 -90.03
CA GLY A 53 14.97 -27.49 -91.24
C GLY A 53 16.04 -26.74 -92.00
N GLU A 54 17.19 -27.36 -92.18
CA GLU A 54 18.15 -26.98 -93.24
C GLU A 54 17.59 -27.30 -94.62
N GLU A 55 17.83 -26.37 -95.52
CA GLU A 55 17.39 -26.43 -96.95
C GLU A 55 17.94 -27.65 -97.65
N GLY A 56 17.10 -28.37 -98.43
CA GLY A 56 17.51 -29.39 -99.39
C GLY A 56 16.32 -29.96 -100.15
N TRP A 57 16.24 -29.62 -101.39
CA TRP A 57 15.27 -30.02 -102.42
C TRP A 57 14.90 -31.51 -102.42
N VAL A 58 13.64 -31.81 -102.79
CA VAL A 58 13.10 -32.77 -103.72
C VAL A 58 11.94 -33.71 -103.23
N GLU A 59 10.94 -33.70 -104.08
CA GLU A 59 9.93 -34.71 -104.43
C GLU A 59 8.74 -35.00 -103.50
N GLU A 60 7.68 -34.72 -104.15
CA GLU A 60 6.27 -35.00 -103.84
C GLU A 60 6.02 -36.49 -103.57
N SER A 61 5.74 -36.84 -102.37
CA SER A 61 5.03 -38.04 -101.99
C SER A 61 4.17 -37.81 -100.75
N THR A 62 2.93 -38.23 -100.84
CA THR A 62 1.82 -38.04 -99.90
C THR A 62 2.21 -38.15 -98.45
N PRO A 63 1.82 -37.17 -97.62
CA PRO A 63 2.12 -37.20 -96.21
C PRO A 63 1.23 -38.20 -95.49
N THR A 64 1.80 -39.34 -95.07
CA THR A 64 1.26 -40.15 -94.02
C THR A 64 1.46 -39.36 -92.71
N VAL A 65 0.39 -38.77 -92.18
CA VAL A 65 0.42 -38.10 -90.90
C VAL A 65 0.87 -39.12 -89.84
N PRO A 66 2.01 -38.91 -89.19
CA PRO A 66 2.36 -39.76 -88.05
C PRO A 66 1.34 -39.47 -86.96
N SER A 67 0.67 -40.53 -86.51
CA SER A 67 -0.19 -40.45 -85.30
C SER A 67 0.58 -39.82 -84.14
N ILE A 68 0.24 -38.58 -83.85
CA ILE A 68 0.74 -37.91 -82.63
C ILE A 68 0.24 -38.78 -81.49
N MET A 69 1.15 -39.61 -80.94
CA MET A 69 0.90 -40.20 -79.61
C MET A 69 0.71 -39.08 -78.66
N THR A 70 -0.53 -38.76 -78.37
CA THR A 70 -0.90 -37.84 -77.27
C THR A 70 -0.31 -38.48 -76.01
N PRO A 71 0.42 -37.69 -75.18
CA PRO A 71 1.01 -38.25 -73.97
C PRO A 71 -0.11 -38.38 -72.93
N SER A 72 -0.97 -39.37 -73.03
CA SER A 72 -1.99 -39.71 -72.03
C SER A 72 -1.37 -40.18 -70.70
N ILE A 73 -0.12 -40.64 -70.76
CA ILE A 73 0.63 -41.14 -69.58
C ILE A 73 1.11 -39.99 -68.69
N SER A 74 1.39 -38.80 -69.23
CA SER A 74 1.82 -37.63 -68.37
C SER A 74 0.71 -37.06 -67.58
N THR A 75 -0.53 -37.14 -68.04
CA THR A 75 -1.70 -36.52 -67.32
C THR A 75 -2.13 -37.33 -66.10
N GLU A 76 -2.09 -38.65 -66.16
CA GLU A 76 -2.42 -39.50 -65.01
C GLU A 76 -1.34 -39.42 -63.93
N ALA A 77 -0.05 -39.41 -64.27
CA ALA A 77 1.05 -39.25 -63.32
C ALA A 77 1.00 -37.85 -62.62
N SER A 78 0.72 -36.82 -63.39
CA SER A 78 0.55 -35.44 -62.84
C SER A 78 -0.65 -35.33 -61.89
N GLN A 79 -1.77 -35.95 -62.23
CA GLN A 79 -2.95 -35.97 -61.35
C GLN A 79 -2.68 -36.75 -60.06
N LYS A 80 -2.01 -37.90 -60.12
CA LYS A 80 -1.65 -38.71 -58.97
C LYS A 80 -0.72 -37.94 -58.04
N ALA A 81 0.33 -37.30 -58.58
CA ALA A 81 1.26 -36.49 -57.84
C ALA A 81 0.57 -35.29 -57.11
N LYS A 82 -0.44 -34.66 -57.74
CA LYS A 82 -1.23 -33.61 -57.14
C LYS A 82 -2.09 -34.14 -55.99
N ILE A 83 -2.64 -35.33 -56.07
CA ILE A 83 -3.46 -35.96 -55.02
C ILE A 83 -2.56 -36.35 -53.84
N ASP A 84 -1.42 -37.00 -54.09
CA ASP A 84 -0.47 -37.40 -53.05
C ASP A 84 0.07 -36.20 -52.29
N PHE A 85 0.44 -35.10 -52.97
CA PHE A 85 0.87 -33.86 -52.36
C PHE A 85 -0.22 -33.23 -51.45
N ARG A 86 -1.47 -33.29 -51.86
CA ARG A 86 -2.60 -32.79 -51.01
C ARG A 86 -2.78 -33.64 -49.77
N ILE A 87 -2.69 -34.96 -49.89
CA ILE A 87 -2.83 -35.88 -48.74
C ILE A 87 -1.68 -35.66 -47.77
N GLU A 88 -0.44 -35.60 -48.25
CA GLU A 88 0.72 -35.31 -47.41
C GLU A 88 0.62 -33.94 -46.70
N SER A 89 0.19 -32.90 -47.45
CA SER A 89 -0.01 -31.56 -46.88
C SER A 89 -1.03 -31.58 -45.77
N ILE A 90 -2.13 -32.33 -45.89
CA ILE A 90 -3.16 -32.43 -44.83
C ILE A 90 -2.59 -33.21 -43.63
N ILE A 91 -1.84 -34.27 -43.84
CA ILE A 91 -1.22 -35.04 -42.75
C ILE A 91 -0.26 -34.15 -41.95
N TYR A 92 0.64 -33.42 -42.62
CA TYR A 92 1.57 -32.48 -41.98
C TYR A 92 0.82 -31.37 -41.22
N LEU A 93 -0.25 -30.84 -41.80
CA LEU A 93 -1.11 -29.84 -41.16
C LEU A 93 -1.67 -30.35 -39.81
N LEU A 94 -2.20 -31.58 -39.81
CA LEU A 94 -2.76 -32.20 -38.60
C LEU A 94 -1.69 -32.47 -37.55
N ILE A 95 -0.49 -32.90 -37.95
CA ILE A 95 0.65 -33.13 -37.05
C ILE A 95 1.08 -31.80 -36.39
N VAL A 96 1.20 -30.72 -37.17
CA VAL A 96 1.66 -29.42 -36.68
C VAL A 96 0.61 -28.84 -35.72
N ILE A 97 -0.68 -28.90 -36.05
CA ILE A 97 -1.75 -28.41 -35.16
C ILE A 97 -1.79 -29.23 -33.85
N GLY A 98 -1.71 -30.56 -33.97
CA GLY A 98 -1.75 -31.45 -32.81
C GLY A 98 -0.55 -31.24 -31.86
N SER A 99 0.66 -31.25 -32.42
CA SER A 99 1.89 -31.06 -31.65
C SER A 99 2.00 -29.66 -31.06
N GLY A 100 1.64 -28.61 -31.81
CA GLY A 100 1.61 -27.22 -31.36
C GLY A 100 0.58 -27.00 -30.24
N GLY A 101 -0.61 -27.57 -30.37
CA GLY A 101 -1.64 -27.54 -29.33
C GLY A 101 -1.19 -28.23 -28.05
N PHE A 102 -0.60 -29.43 -28.16
CA PHE A 102 -0.05 -30.15 -27.01
C PHE A 102 1.06 -29.37 -26.31
N LEU A 103 2.01 -28.85 -27.09
CA LEU A 103 3.12 -28.04 -26.53
C LEU A 103 2.62 -26.78 -25.81
N THR A 104 1.69 -26.07 -26.44
CA THR A 104 1.09 -24.86 -25.83
C THR A 104 0.35 -25.19 -24.53
N TYR A 105 -0.41 -26.29 -24.50
CA TYR A 105 -1.10 -26.72 -23.30
C TYR A 105 -0.12 -27.05 -22.16
N TYR A 106 0.96 -27.73 -22.46
CA TYR A 106 1.99 -28.11 -21.49
C TYR A 106 2.73 -26.88 -20.94
N LEU A 107 3.23 -25.99 -21.82
CA LEU A 107 3.95 -24.78 -21.46
C LEU A 107 3.07 -23.80 -20.67
N SER A 108 1.84 -23.58 -21.11
CA SER A 108 0.87 -22.73 -20.41
C SER A 108 0.57 -23.25 -19.00
N GLY A 109 0.47 -24.58 -18.83
CA GLY A 109 0.28 -25.17 -17.53
C GLY A 109 1.45 -24.93 -16.57
N LYS A 110 2.67 -25.02 -17.09
CA LYS A 110 3.90 -24.79 -16.30
C LYS A 110 4.05 -23.31 -15.95
N ALA A 111 3.81 -22.43 -16.92
CA ALA A 111 3.91 -20.97 -16.72
C ALA A 111 2.85 -20.41 -15.73
N LEU A 112 1.63 -20.99 -15.70
CA LEU A 112 0.57 -20.54 -14.82
C LEU A 112 0.56 -21.22 -13.43
N LYS A 113 1.42 -22.23 -13.21
CA LYS A 113 1.49 -22.92 -11.91
C LYS A 113 1.84 -21.99 -10.75
N PRO A 114 2.83 -21.08 -10.83
CA PRO A 114 3.17 -20.15 -9.76
C PRO A 114 1.99 -19.23 -9.40
N LEU A 115 1.26 -18.75 -10.40
CA LEU A 115 0.07 -17.89 -10.20
C LEU A 115 -1.04 -18.63 -9.44
N ASN A 116 -1.28 -19.90 -9.79
CA ASN A 116 -2.28 -20.72 -9.07
C ASN A 116 -1.86 -20.99 -7.62
N THR A 117 -0.56 -21.20 -7.38
CA THR A 117 0.00 -21.38 -6.02
C THR A 117 -0.18 -20.09 -5.22
N LEU A 118 0.19 -18.94 -5.78
CA LEU A 118 0.00 -17.64 -5.14
C LEU A 118 -1.47 -17.38 -4.81
N ASN A 119 -2.37 -17.62 -5.75
CA ASN A 119 -3.81 -17.46 -5.52
C ASN A 119 -4.33 -18.39 -4.39
N GLY A 120 -3.82 -19.61 -4.31
CA GLY A 120 -4.13 -20.55 -3.22
C GLY A 120 -3.61 -20.03 -1.87
N GLN A 121 -2.39 -19.53 -1.81
CA GLN A 121 -1.79 -18.97 -0.59
C GLN A 121 -2.54 -17.71 -0.14
N VAL A 122 -2.85 -16.79 -1.06
CA VAL A 122 -3.60 -15.55 -0.75
C VAL A 122 -4.99 -15.84 -0.20
N LYS A 123 -5.70 -16.86 -0.73
CA LYS A 123 -7.01 -17.26 -0.21
C LYS A 123 -7.00 -17.78 1.23
N ASN A 124 -5.86 -18.30 1.68
CA ASN A 124 -5.69 -18.81 3.02
C ASN A 124 -5.22 -17.74 4.02
N ILE A 125 -4.95 -16.52 3.56
CA ILE A 125 -4.61 -15.42 4.45
C ILE A 125 -5.88 -14.93 5.16
N HIS A 126 -5.84 -14.99 6.49
CA HIS A 126 -6.86 -14.49 7.39
C HIS A 126 -6.22 -13.60 8.44
N VAL A 127 -7.04 -12.84 9.16
CA VAL A 127 -6.58 -11.91 10.22
C VAL A 127 -5.68 -12.58 11.24
N HIS A 128 -5.86 -13.89 11.50
CA HIS A 128 -5.07 -14.63 12.49
C HIS A 128 -3.71 -15.14 11.97
N ASN A 129 -3.47 -15.14 10.66
CA ASN A 129 -2.22 -15.60 10.05
C ASN A 129 -1.57 -14.57 9.10
N LEU A 130 -1.84 -13.27 9.30
CA LEU A 130 -1.25 -12.17 8.52
C LEU A 130 0.28 -12.12 8.59
N SER A 131 0.88 -12.70 9.65
CA SER A 131 2.33 -12.77 9.83
C SER A 131 3.01 -13.87 9.00
N GLU A 132 2.24 -14.76 8.35
CA GLU A 132 2.79 -15.76 7.46
C GLU A 132 3.18 -15.13 6.12
N THR A 133 4.47 -15.17 5.79
CA THR A 133 4.97 -14.67 4.51
C THR A 133 4.70 -15.67 3.39
N LEU A 134 4.20 -15.18 2.26
CA LEU A 134 4.03 -15.98 1.06
C LEU A 134 5.41 -16.37 0.50
N SER A 135 5.54 -17.64 0.06
CA SER A 135 6.78 -18.11 -0.56
C SER A 135 6.99 -17.44 -1.91
N VAL A 136 8.03 -16.60 -2.01
CA VAL A 136 8.40 -15.94 -3.25
C VAL A 136 9.02 -16.96 -4.21
N PRO A 137 8.50 -17.11 -5.45
CA PRO A 137 9.09 -18.00 -6.45
C PRO A 137 10.55 -17.63 -6.74
N PRO A 138 11.44 -18.61 -7.00
CA PRO A 138 12.84 -18.33 -7.32
C PRO A 138 13.04 -17.74 -8.72
N THR A 139 11.96 -17.55 -9.47
CA THR A 139 11.91 -16.88 -10.76
C THR A 139 12.00 -15.38 -10.56
N LYS A 140 12.85 -14.69 -11.33
CA LYS A 140 12.93 -13.21 -11.32
C LYS A 140 11.92 -12.63 -12.33
N ASP A 141 10.67 -13.00 -12.18
CA ASP A 141 9.57 -12.59 -13.05
C ASP A 141 8.56 -11.70 -12.29
N GLU A 142 7.55 -11.24 -12.99
CA GLU A 142 6.48 -10.36 -12.47
C GLU A 142 5.71 -11.04 -11.32
N ILE A 143 5.65 -12.37 -11.28
CA ILE A 143 4.98 -13.12 -10.21
C ILE A 143 5.80 -13.06 -8.91
N ALA A 144 7.13 -13.12 -9.01
CA ALA A 144 8.01 -12.97 -7.86
C ALA A 144 7.92 -11.55 -7.28
N GLU A 145 7.92 -10.52 -8.13
CA GLU A 145 7.76 -9.12 -7.73
C GLU A 145 6.38 -8.87 -7.08
N LEU A 146 5.31 -9.40 -7.69
CA LEU A 146 3.96 -9.32 -7.14
C LEU A 146 3.87 -9.99 -5.77
N THR A 147 4.48 -11.16 -5.61
CA THR A 147 4.50 -11.89 -4.32
C THR A 147 5.25 -11.10 -3.24
N ALA A 148 6.40 -10.53 -3.59
CA ALA A 148 7.17 -9.69 -2.66
C ALA A 148 6.39 -8.43 -2.25
N THR A 149 5.75 -7.75 -3.20
CA THR A 149 4.91 -6.57 -2.93
C THR A 149 3.71 -6.93 -2.04
N PHE A 150 3.11 -8.10 -2.28
CA PHE A 150 2.01 -8.59 -1.44
C PHE A 150 2.46 -8.87 -0.01
N ASN A 151 3.66 -9.46 0.20
CA ASN A 151 4.23 -9.65 1.53
C ASN A 151 4.43 -8.32 2.26
N VAL A 152 4.98 -7.30 1.59
CA VAL A 152 5.12 -5.95 2.19
C VAL A 152 3.77 -5.35 2.59
N MET A 153 2.74 -5.57 1.79
CA MET A 153 1.38 -5.11 2.10
C MET A 153 0.78 -5.85 3.31
N THR A 154 0.93 -7.18 3.37
CA THR A 154 0.43 -7.98 4.50
C THR A 154 1.17 -7.67 5.79
N ASP A 155 2.49 -7.42 5.75
CA ASP A 155 3.27 -6.99 6.91
C ASP A 155 2.75 -5.65 7.45
N LYS A 156 2.54 -4.65 6.59
CA LYS A 156 1.96 -3.36 6.98
C LYS A 156 0.55 -3.50 7.58
N LEU A 157 -0.26 -4.40 7.01
CA LEU A 157 -1.60 -4.68 7.52
C LEU A 157 -1.55 -5.37 8.88
N ASN A 158 -0.65 -6.34 9.06
CA ASN A 158 -0.41 -7.00 10.32
C ASN A 158 0.03 -6.02 11.42
N ASP A 159 0.99 -5.15 11.13
CA ASP A 159 1.45 -4.11 12.06
C ASP A 159 0.31 -3.18 12.47
N SER A 160 -0.52 -2.75 11.51
CA SER A 160 -1.70 -1.91 11.77
C SER A 160 -2.72 -2.64 12.63
N PHE A 161 -2.99 -3.91 12.35
CA PHE A 161 -3.92 -4.73 13.12
C PHE A 161 -3.42 -4.98 14.54
N MET A 162 -2.13 -5.30 14.72
CA MET A 162 -1.52 -5.49 16.04
C MET A 162 -1.54 -4.19 16.85
N LEU A 163 -1.31 -3.05 16.20
CA LEU A 163 -1.43 -1.74 16.84
C LEU A 163 -2.87 -1.48 17.30
N GLN A 164 -3.85 -1.74 16.45
CA GLN A 164 -5.28 -1.59 16.80
C GLN A 164 -5.72 -2.53 17.92
N GLN A 165 -5.25 -3.78 17.92
CA GLN A 165 -5.55 -4.73 18.98
C GLN A 165 -4.97 -4.29 20.33
N ARG A 166 -3.69 -3.86 20.35
CA ARG A 166 -3.04 -3.30 21.54
C ARG A 166 -3.76 -2.04 22.03
N PHE A 167 -4.17 -1.17 21.12
CA PHE A 167 -4.94 0.03 21.43
C PHE A 167 -6.26 -0.34 22.14
N SER A 168 -7.05 -1.24 21.56
CA SER A 168 -8.35 -1.66 22.13
C SER A 168 -8.18 -2.32 23.50
N ALA A 169 -7.21 -3.21 23.66
CA ALA A 169 -6.92 -3.88 24.93
C ALA A 169 -6.47 -2.86 26.01
N SER A 170 -5.60 -1.92 25.65
CA SER A 170 -5.11 -0.89 26.57
C SER A 170 -6.19 0.10 26.94
N ALA A 171 -7.04 0.53 25.99
CA ALA A 171 -8.19 1.39 26.26
C ALA A 171 -9.15 0.74 27.26
N ALA A 172 -9.49 -0.53 27.06
CA ALA A 172 -10.34 -1.28 27.99
C ALA A 172 -9.72 -1.38 29.40
N HIS A 173 -8.40 -1.57 29.49
CA HIS A 173 -7.69 -1.64 30.76
C HIS A 173 -7.66 -0.29 31.47
N GLU A 174 -7.33 0.79 30.77
CA GLU A 174 -7.26 2.14 31.33
C GLU A 174 -8.65 2.71 31.73
N LEU A 175 -9.74 2.25 31.08
CA LEU A 175 -11.11 2.57 31.50
C LEU A 175 -11.54 1.74 32.70
N ARG A 176 -11.18 0.47 32.78
CA ARG A 176 -11.56 -0.43 33.90
C ARG A 176 -10.99 0.02 35.22
N THR A 177 -9.75 0.52 35.24
CA THR A 177 -9.06 0.91 36.47
C THR A 177 -9.78 2.01 37.25
N PRO A 178 -10.13 3.20 36.68
CA PRO A 178 -10.87 4.25 37.40
C PRO A 178 -12.27 3.79 37.79
N LEU A 179 -12.94 2.97 36.99
CA LEU A 179 -14.25 2.40 37.34
C LEU A 179 -14.16 1.47 38.55
N ALA A 180 -13.13 0.62 38.61
CA ALA A 180 -12.91 -0.25 39.76
C ALA A 180 -12.60 0.53 41.04
N VAL A 181 -11.86 1.65 40.95
CA VAL A 181 -11.62 2.55 42.10
C VAL A 181 -12.93 3.17 42.59
N LEU A 182 -13.76 3.69 41.65
CA LEU A 182 -15.07 4.24 42.01
C LEU A 182 -15.96 3.19 42.69
N GLN A 183 -16.08 2.00 42.09
CA GLN A 183 -16.87 0.91 42.65
C GLN A 183 -16.39 0.53 44.06
N THR A 184 -15.08 0.32 44.22
CA THR A 184 -14.51 -0.04 45.53
C THR A 184 -14.78 1.04 46.58
N LYS A 185 -14.68 2.33 46.21
CA LYS A 185 -14.96 3.43 47.14
C LYS A 185 -16.44 3.47 47.56
N VAL A 186 -17.37 3.22 46.62
CA VAL A 186 -18.81 3.10 46.93
C VAL A 186 -19.06 1.88 47.83
N ASP A 187 -18.47 0.75 47.54
CA ASP A 187 -18.67 -0.50 48.30
C ASP A 187 -18.16 -0.35 49.76
N VAL A 188 -16.97 0.29 49.93
CA VAL A 188 -16.43 0.60 51.26
C VAL A 188 -17.33 1.58 52.00
N PHE A 189 -17.77 2.65 51.31
CA PHE A 189 -18.66 3.66 51.90
C PHE A 189 -19.97 3.04 52.34
N LYS A 190 -20.63 2.18 51.58
CA LYS A 190 -21.88 1.51 51.93
C LYS A 190 -21.80 0.59 53.16
N LYS A 191 -20.60 0.07 53.50
CA LYS A 191 -20.44 -0.81 54.67
C LYS A 191 -20.57 -0.10 56.01
N LYS A 192 -20.36 1.21 56.03
CA LYS A 192 -20.51 2.04 57.25
C LYS A 192 -21.91 2.66 57.28
N LYS A 193 -22.57 2.64 58.41
CA LYS A 193 -23.94 3.16 58.54
C LYS A 193 -24.03 4.68 58.81
N ILE A 194 -22.97 5.25 59.38
CA ILE A 194 -22.91 6.67 59.73
C ILE A 194 -21.60 7.22 59.17
N HIS A 195 -21.65 8.32 58.45
CA HIS A 195 -20.49 8.97 57.82
C HIS A 195 -20.34 10.39 58.37
N THR A 196 -19.11 10.84 58.48
CA THR A 196 -18.79 12.25 58.79
C THR A 196 -18.77 13.08 57.50
N THR A 197 -18.84 14.41 57.67
CA THR A 197 -18.78 15.36 56.53
C THR A 197 -17.49 15.18 55.75
N GLU A 198 -16.36 14.95 56.41
CA GLU A 198 -15.02 14.74 55.80
C GLU A 198 -14.99 13.46 54.95
N GLU A 199 -15.74 12.41 55.35
CA GLU A 199 -15.86 11.16 54.57
C GLU A 199 -16.68 11.36 53.29
N TYR A 200 -17.74 12.20 53.35
CA TYR A 200 -18.48 12.61 52.16
C TYR A 200 -17.59 13.44 51.21
N ASP A 201 -16.88 14.42 51.73
CA ASP A 201 -15.98 15.28 50.95
C ASP A 201 -14.85 14.44 50.28
N ALA A 202 -14.29 13.51 51.02
CA ALA A 202 -13.27 12.57 50.48
C ALA A 202 -13.84 11.67 49.36
N LEU A 203 -15.10 11.22 49.50
CA LEU A 203 -15.76 10.44 48.45
C LEU A 203 -16.01 11.29 47.21
N ILE A 204 -16.56 12.48 47.35
CA ILE A 204 -16.83 13.44 46.27
C ILE A 204 -15.53 13.76 45.53
N TYR A 205 -14.46 14.07 46.25
CA TYR A 205 -13.16 14.35 45.66
C TYR A 205 -12.64 13.19 44.79
N VAL A 206 -12.79 11.93 45.25
CA VAL A 206 -12.39 10.75 44.44
C VAL A 206 -13.26 10.65 43.19
N PHE A 207 -14.57 10.88 43.28
CA PHE A 207 -15.48 10.87 42.16
C PHE A 207 -15.13 11.94 41.13
N GLU A 208 -14.90 13.15 41.52
CA GLU A 208 -14.50 14.25 40.63
C GLU A 208 -13.20 13.93 39.93
N LYS A 209 -12.19 13.46 40.67
CA LYS A 209 -10.88 13.08 40.14
C LYS A 209 -10.97 11.95 39.08
N GLN A 210 -11.73 10.89 39.39
CA GLN A 210 -11.86 9.76 38.47
C GLN A 210 -12.73 10.12 37.23
N THR A 211 -13.78 10.92 37.42
CA THR A 211 -14.62 11.41 36.33
C THR A 211 -13.87 12.35 35.40
N LYS A 212 -13.05 13.27 35.93
CA LYS A 212 -12.15 14.11 35.12
C LYS A 212 -11.16 13.27 34.32
N ARG A 213 -10.58 12.24 34.95
CA ARG A 213 -9.68 11.29 34.27
C ARG A 213 -10.37 10.53 33.13
N LEU A 214 -11.56 9.97 33.38
CA LEU A 214 -12.35 9.25 32.37
C LEU A 214 -12.73 10.16 31.21
N ARG A 215 -13.14 11.39 31.47
CA ARG A 215 -13.45 12.39 30.43
C ARG A 215 -12.24 12.64 29.55
N GLY A 216 -11.05 12.83 30.11
CA GLY A 216 -9.82 13.04 29.37
C GLY A 216 -9.43 11.82 28.52
N LEU A 217 -9.60 10.61 29.05
CA LEU A 217 -9.38 9.37 28.30
C LEU A 217 -10.33 9.25 27.09
N VAL A 218 -11.63 9.44 27.30
CA VAL A 218 -12.63 9.36 26.23
C VAL A 218 -12.36 10.41 25.15
N ALA A 219 -12.08 11.65 25.55
CA ALA A 219 -11.74 12.71 24.61
C ALA A 219 -10.52 12.35 23.77
N SER A 220 -9.44 11.81 24.40
CA SER A 220 -8.24 11.37 23.66
C SER A 220 -8.50 10.20 22.73
N LEU A 221 -9.40 9.27 23.08
CA LEU A 221 -9.80 8.16 22.23
C LEU A 221 -10.60 8.65 21.01
N LEU A 222 -11.53 9.59 21.22
CA LEU A 222 -12.33 10.19 20.13
C LEU A 222 -11.45 10.93 19.13
N ASP A 223 -10.45 11.68 19.57
CA ASP A 223 -9.55 12.39 18.67
C ASP A 223 -8.72 11.43 17.80
N MET A 224 -8.42 10.25 18.31
CA MET A 224 -7.68 9.23 17.55
C MET A 224 -8.57 8.48 16.54
N THR A 225 -9.90 8.42 16.77
CA THR A 225 -10.84 7.75 15.88
C THR A 225 -11.40 8.67 14.79
N ASN A 226 -11.54 9.97 15.05
CA ASN A 226 -12.07 10.96 14.11
C ASN A 226 -11.00 11.48 13.14
N MET A 227 -10.14 10.60 12.64
CA MET A 227 -9.03 10.99 11.75
C MET A 227 -9.47 11.36 10.33
N ASP A 228 -10.68 10.99 9.91
CA ASP A 228 -11.15 11.12 8.51
C ASP A 228 -11.95 12.39 8.22
N ASP A 229 -12.37 13.14 9.22
CA ASP A 229 -13.13 14.37 8.99
C ASP A 229 -12.24 15.50 8.48
N SER A 230 -12.67 16.14 7.40
CA SER A 230 -12.04 17.35 6.87
C SER A 230 -11.95 18.39 7.99
N ILE A 231 -10.72 18.79 8.31
CA ILE A 231 -10.49 19.85 9.31
C ILE A 231 -10.97 21.16 8.70
N GLU A 232 -11.86 21.88 9.36
CA GLU A 232 -12.03 23.30 9.10
C GLU A 232 -10.68 24.00 9.33
N GLN A 233 -10.05 24.41 8.24
CA GLN A 233 -8.75 25.06 8.29
C GLN A 233 -8.96 26.56 8.40
N SER A 234 -8.47 27.13 9.50
CA SER A 234 -8.37 28.58 9.71
C SER A 234 -6.90 29.01 9.75
N SER A 235 -6.65 30.28 9.48
CA SER A 235 -5.34 30.89 9.68
C SER A 235 -5.12 31.14 11.18
N ILE A 236 -4.12 30.48 11.75
CA ILE A 236 -3.87 30.44 13.19
C ILE A 236 -2.53 31.09 13.49
N CYS A 237 -2.53 32.12 14.33
CA CYS A 237 -1.32 32.70 14.90
C CYS A 237 -0.78 31.80 16.02
N LEU A 238 0.38 31.19 15.83
CA LEU A 238 0.97 30.31 16.84
C LEU A 238 1.32 31.03 18.14
N LYS A 239 1.66 32.32 18.05
CA LYS A 239 1.97 33.12 19.22
C LYS A 239 0.77 33.18 20.17
N ASP A 240 -0.45 33.37 19.67
CA ASP A 240 -1.65 33.48 20.48
C ASP A 240 -1.92 32.13 21.21
N ILE A 241 -1.78 31.01 20.52
CA ILE A 241 -1.89 29.67 21.15
C ILE A 241 -0.89 29.50 22.30
N PHE A 242 0.38 29.88 22.09
CA PHE A 242 1.40 29.68 23.11
C PHE A 242 1.28 30.70 24.28
N GLU A 243 0.78 31.88 24.05
CA GLU A 243 0.45 32.85 25.11
C GLU A 243 -0.68 32.31 25.99
N ASP A 244 -1.73 31.73 25.41
CA ASP A 244 -2.83 31.08 26.16
C ASP A 244 -2.32 29.87 26.96
N ILE A 245 -1.51 28.98 26.35
CA ILE A 245 -0.90 27.83 27.04
C ILE A 245 0.00 28.31 28.19
N HIS A 246 0.82 29.33 27.95
CA HIS A 246 1.70 29.91 28.96
C HIS A 246 0.88 30.46 30.15
N SER A 247 -0.20 31.18 29.89
CA SER A 247 -1.08 31.71 30.92
C SER A 247 -1.69 30.59 31.79
N GLU A 248 -2.20 29.53 31.16
CA GLU A 248 -2.83 28.39 31.84
C GLU A 248 -1.84 27.58 32.67
N LEU A 249 -0.65 27.29 32.09
CA LEU A 249 0.36 26.40 32.71
C LEU A 249 1.31 27.11 33.65
N SER A 250 1.36 28.46 33.69
CA SER A 250 2.27 29.24 34.55
C SER A 250 2.11 28.93 36.02
N TYR A 251 0.85 28.76 36.48
CA TYR A 251 0.58 28.42 37.88
C TYR A 251 1.14 27.03 38.23
N ILE A 252 0.91 26.04 37.35
CA ILE A 252 1.39 24.66 37.55
C ILE A 252 2.92 24.60 37.51
N ALA A 253 3.54 25.34 36.60
CA ALA A 253 4.99 25.43 36.47
C ALA A 253 5.62 26.04 37.73
N LYS A 254 5.03 27.13 38.25
CA LYS A 254 5.47 27.80 39.49
C LYS A 254 5.35 26.90 40.71
N ASP A 255 4.24 26.17 40.83
CA ASP A 255 4.02 25.22 41.94
C ASP A 255 5.07 24.12 41.96
N LYS A 256 5.61 23.75 40.80
CA LYS A 256 6.70 22.76 40.64
C LYS A 256 8.10 23.38 40.54
N ASN A 257 8.25 24.67 40.83
CA ASN A 257 9.53 25.40 40.73
C ASN A 257 10.16 25.33 39.33
N ILE A 258 9.35 25.42 38.27
CA ILE A 258 9.81 25.34 36.85
C ILE A 258 9.61 26.69 36.18
N THR A 259 10.65 27.15 35.47
CA THR A 259 10.61 28.35 34.66
C THR A 259 10.07 28.05 33.28
N LEU A 260 8.97 28.70 32.89
CA LEU A 260 8.40 28.61 31.54
C LEU A 260 8.79 29.84 30.72
N LEU A 261 9.52 29.61 29.61
CA LEU A 261 10.02 30.65 28.70
C LEU A 261 9.33 30.52 27.34
N LEU A 262 8.95 31.68 26.77
CA LEU A 262 8.27 31.75 25.49
C LEU A 262 9.01 32.74 24.58
N ASP A 263 9.50 32.24 23.44
CA ASP A 263 10.10 33.04 22.36
C ASP A 263 9.41 32.65 21.05
N CYS A 264 8.46 33.45 20.62
CA CYS A 264 7.59 33.15 19.50
C CYS A 264 7.53 34.29 18.49
N ASP A 265 7.90 33.98 17.26
CA ASP A 265 7.60 34.81 16.11
C ASP A 265 6.09 34.79 15.79
N LYS A 266 5.61 35.85 15.12
CA LYS A 266 4.23 35.91 14.61
C LYS A 266 4.06 35.02 13.38
N SER A 267 4.30 33.72 13.55
CA SER A 267 4.09 32.71 12.51
C SER A 267 2.66 32.27 12.44
N VAL A 268 2.14 32.11 11.24
CA VAL A 268 0.76 31.68 10.96
C VAL A 268 0.78 30.33 10.29
N VAL A 269 -0.08 29.41 10.74
CA VAL A 269 -0.28 28.09 10.14
C VAL A 269 -1.74 27.88 9.76
N LEU A 270 -2.01 27.02 8.80
CA LEU A 270 -3.37 26.58 8.48
C LEU A 270 -3.73 25.37 9.31
N GLY A 271 -4.89 25.38 9.97
CA GLY A 271 -5.31 24.25 10.76
C GLY A 271 -6.55 24.50 11.62
N ASN A 272 -6.77 23.58 12.55
CA ASN A 272 -7.81 23.70 13.58
C ASN A 272 -7.16 24.15 14.89
N THR A 273 -7.63 25.28 15.42
CA THR A 273 -7.09 25.93 16.62
C THR A 273 -7.15 25.02 17.85
N ASP A 274 -8.28 24.35 18.09
CA ASP A 274 -8.48 23.50 19.27
C ASP A 274 -7.54 22.28 19.25
N LEU A 275 -7.36 21.68 18.08
CA LEU A 275 -6.46 20.54 17.92
C LEU A 275 -5.00 20.94 18.14
N LEU A 276 -4.54 22.04 17.51
CA LEU A 276 -3.17 22.54 17.69
C LEU A 276 -2.92 22.99 19.12
N TYR A 277 -3.86 23.73 19.73
CA TYR A 277 -3.78 24.10 21.14
C TYR A 277 -3.56 22.86 22.00
N ARG A 278 -4.37 21.83 21.82
CA ARG A 278 -4.28 20.58 22.56
C ARG A 278 -2.96 19.84 22.35
N ALA A 279 -2.46 19.83 21.13
CA ALA A 279 -1.17 19.21 20.82
C ALA A 279 -0.03 19.91 21.56
N PHE A 280 0.04 21.23 21.47
CA PHE A 280 1.09 22.01 22.10
C PHE A 280 0.95 22.05 23.64
N TYR A 281 -0.27 22.13 24.15
CA TYR A 281 -0.54 22.00 25.58
C TYR A 281 0.03 20.69 26.14
N ASN A 282 -0.23 19.55 25.47
CA ASN A 282 0.32 18.26 25.90
C ASN A 282 1.85 18.23 25.91
N LEU A 283 2.52 18.87 24.94
CA LEU A 283 3.98 18.92 24.90
C LEU A 283 4.56 19.77 26.01
N VAL A 284 4.00 20.96 26.26
CA VAL A 284 4.47 21.86 27.31
C VAL A 284 4.16 21.26 28.68
N GLU A 285 2.97 20.70 28.90
CA GLU A 285 2.59 20.01 30.15
C GLU A 285 3.52 18.84 30.45
N ASN A 286 3.89 18.04 29.43
CA ASN A 286 4.87 16.97 29.58
C ASN A 286 6.25 17.53 30.01
N GLY A 287 6.72 18.62 29.39
CA GLY A 287 7.96 19.29 29.77
C GLY A 287 7.98 19.77 31.23
N ILE A 288 6.82 20.18 31.76
CA ILE A 288 6.67 20.55 33.18
C ILE A 288 6.60 19.29 34.06
N ASN A 289 5.84 18.28 33.68
CA ASN A 289 5.57 17.10 34.50
C ASN A 289 6.78 16.18 34.67
N TYR A 290 7.65 16.10 33.66
CA TYR A 290 8.86 15.25 33.66
C TYR A 290 10.15 16.03 33.86
N ASN A 291 10.03 17.29 34.33
CA ASN A 291 11.20 18.13 34.65
C ASN A 291 11.85 17.78 36.00
N ILE A 292 13.01 18.39 36.20
CA ILE A 292 13.69 18.41 37.49
C ILE A 292 13.30 19.67 38.29
N ASP A 293 13.47 19.63 39.56
CA ASP A 293 13.25 20.82 40.44
C ASP A 293 14.19 21.98 40.04
N GLY A 294 13.67 23.20 39.94
CA GLY A 294 14.45 24.34 39.45
C GLY A 294 14.71 24.32 37.94
N GLY A 295 14.11 23.38 37.20
CA GLY A 295 14.29 23.27 35.77
C GLY A 295 13.55 24.33 34.94
N LYS A 296 13.67 24.22 33.61
CA LYS A 296 13.01 25.12 32.67
C LYS A 296 12.32 24.38 31.53
N VAL A 297 11.27 24.99 30.98
CA VAL A 297 10.68 24.62 29.70
C VAL A 297 10.73 25.84 28.79
N GLU A 298 11.25 25.68 27.60
CA GLU A 298 11.45 26.74 26.62
C GLU A 298 10.70 26.40 25.33
N VAL A 299 9.83 27.30 24.91
CA VAL A 299 9.10 27.21 23.66
C VAL A 299 9.69 28.21 22.67
N LEU A 300 10.17 27.70 21.53
CA LEU A 300 10.77 28.49 20.46
C LEU A 300 9.95 28.29 19.18
N VAL A 301 9.39 29.37 18.64
CA VAL A 301 8.67 29.35 17.36
C VAL A 301 9.40 30.25 16.38
N ASN A 302 9.94 29.65 15.32
CA ASN A 302 10.71 30.37 14.32
C ASN A 302 10.28 29.96 12.90
N LYS A 303 10.29 30.90 11.99
CA LYS A 303 10.09 30.64 10.57
C LYS A 303 11.29 29.87 10.02
N LEU A 304 11.08 28.63 9.54
CA LEU A 304 12.14 27.80 8.98
C LEU A 304 12.41 28.14 7.51
N SER A 305 11.33 28.41 6.76
CA SER A 305 11.36 28.85 5.36
C SER A 305 10.12 29.67 5.04
N THR A 306 9.94 30.05 3.77
CA THR A 306 8.68 30.69 3.30
C THR A 306 7.47 29.78 3.49
N GLU A 307 7.67 28.47 3.48
CA GLU A 307 6.59 27.46 3.50
C GLU A 307 6.48 26.69 4.82
N GLN A 308 7.45 26.83 5.74
CA GLN A 308 7.50 26.03 6.96
C GLN A 308 7.81 26.82 8.20
N VAL A 309 7.17 26.43 9.30
CA VAL A 309 7.40 26.92 10.66
C VAL A 309 7.96 25.82 11.53
N SER A 310 9.02 26.13 12.26
CA SER A 310 9.67 25.25 13.24
C SER A 310 9.22 25.62 14.65
N ILE A 311 8.69 24.68 15.40
CA ILE A 311 8.31 24.81 16.79
C ILE A 311 9.19 23.85 17.60
N LYS A 312 9.96 24.37 18.56
CA LYS A 312 10.79 23.56 19.46
C LYS A 312 10.33 23.77 20.88
N ILE A 313 10.00 22.67 21.56
CA ILE A 313 9.65 22.66 22.97
C ILE A 313 10.74 21.87 23.68
N LYS A 314 11.57 22.59 24.44
CA LYS A 314 12.74 22.07 25.13
C LYS A 314 12.50 22.05 26.62
N ASP A 315 12.82 20.95 27.27
CA ASP A 315 12.84 20.83 28.73
C ASP A 315 14.24 20.48 29.23
N THR A 316 14.48 20.71 30.52
CA THR A 316 15.70 20.30 31.22
C THR A 316 15.45 19.08 32.14
N GLY A 317 14.44 18.28 31.80
CA GLY A 317 13.99 17.15 32.58
C GLY A 317 14.87 15.92 32.52
N ILE A 318 14.27 14.78 32.80
CA ILE A 318 14.97 13.48 32.90
C ILE A 318 15.45 12.92 31.54
N GLY A 319 15.03 13.54 30.42
CA GLY A 319 15.36 13.06 29.08
C GLY A 319 14.64 11.76 28.70
N ILE A 320 14.86 11.33 27.45
CA ILE A 320 14.29 10.10 26.88
C ILE A 320 15.39 9.30 26.22
N ALA A 321 15.65 8.07 26.70
CA ALA A 321 16.63 7.20 26.11
C ALA A 321 16.30 6.85 24.65
N ASN A 322 17.35 6.71 23.81
CA ASN A 322 17.20 6.56 22.36
C ASN A 322 16.29 5.40 21.93
N GLU A 323 16.28 4.31 22.68
CA GLU A 323 15.43 3.14 22.43
C GLU A 323 13.92 3.40 22.56
N TYR A 324 13.55 4.45 23.33
CA TYR A 324 12.14 4.82 23.56
C TYR A 324 11.66 5.95 22.66
N LYS A 325 12.54 6.73 22.03
CA LYS A 325 12.17 7.93 21.24
C LYS A 325 11.16 7.66 20.13
N LYS A 326 11.18 6.47 19.53
CA LYS A 326 10.14 6.08 18.54
C LYS A 326 8.88 5.56 19.20
N LYS A 327 9.00 4.86 20.32
CA LYS A 327 7.90 4.18 21.01
C LYS A 327 7.01 5.10 21.79
N ILE A 328 7.50 6.26 22.26
CA ILE A 328 6.72 7.22 23.03
C ILE A 328 5.51 7.79 22.27
N PHE A 329 5.50 7.68 20.94
CA PHE A 329 4.36 8.08 20.12
C PHE A 329 3.34 6.95 19.88
N GLU A 330 3.61 5.74 20.39
CA GLU A 330 2.64 4.64 20.35
C GLU A 330 1.54 4.90 21.41
N PRO A 331 0.26 4.63 21.09
CA PRO A 331 -0.83 4.78 22.06
C PRO A 331 -0.60 3.95 23.32
N PHE A 332 -0.87 4.53 24.48
CA PHE A 332 -0.71 3.91 25.81
C PHE A 332 0.73 3.50 26.20
N TYR A 333 1.71 3.86 25.38
CA TYR A 333 3.11 3.58 25.71
C TYR A 333 3.58 4.49 26.85
N ARG A 334 4.33 3.91 27.78
CA ARG A 334 4.88 4.59 28.95
C ARG A 334 6.21 3.96 29.31
N ILE A 335 7.25 4.77 29.50
CA ILE A 335 8.61 4.31 29.88
C ILE A 335 8.55 3.76 31.32
N ASP A 336 7.91 4.47 32.24
CA ASP A 336 7.70 4.05 33.62
C ASP A 336 6.21 4.08 33.98
N LYS A 337 5.64 2.88 34.19
CA LYS A 337 4.22 2.71 34.54
C LYS A 337 3.89 3.18 35.95
N SER A 338 4.83 3.19 36.88
CA SER A 338 4.61 3.55 38.29
C SER A 338 4.58 5.06 38.47
N ARG A 339 5.60 5.76 38.02
CA ARG A 339 5.75 7.22 38.14
C ARG A 339 4.69 7.96 37.34
N SER A 340 4.38 7.50 36.12
CA SER A 340 3.38 8.15 35.28
C SER A 340 1.93 7.89 35.73
N ARG A 341 1.65 6.84 36.57
CA ARG A 341 0.33 6.71 37.24
C ARG A 341 0.12 7.75 38.30
N GLN A 342 1.15 8.10 39.06
CA GLN A 342 1.07 9.15 40.08
C GLN A 342 0.82 10.55 39.47
N LEU A 343 1.42 10.79 38.28
CA LEU A 343 1.23 12.01 37.50
C LEU A 343 -0.07 12.04 36.67
N GLY A 344 -0.88 10.97 36.72
CA GLY A 344 -2.20 10.92 36.03
C GLY A 344 -2.14 10.68 34.52
N GLY A 345 -0.97 10.47 33.94
CA GLY A 345 -0.79 10.29 32.51
C GLY A 345 -1.43 8.99 31.97
N SER A 346 -2.18 9.07 30.88
CA SER A 346 -2.84 7.93 30.21
C SER A 346 -1.93 7.22 29.20
N GLY A 347 -0.81 7.82 28.81
CA GLY A 347 0.02 7.35 27.69
C GLY A 347 -0.58 7.66 26.30
N LEU A 348 -1.64 8.49 26.25
CA LEU A 348 -2.26 8.92 25.00
C LEU A 348 -1.78 10.29 24.52
N GLY A 349 -1.24 11.14 25.39
CA GLY A 349 -0.89 12.52 25.06
C GLY A 349 0.02 12.64 23.85
N LEU A 350 1.18 11.96 23.84
CA LEU A 350 2.13 12.03 22.73
C LEU A 350 1.64 11.35 21.45
N SER A 351 0.86 10.29 21.54
CA SER A 351 0.23 9.67 20.36
C SER A 351 -0.84 10.59 19.76
N THR A 352 -1.62 11.29 20.59
CA THR A 352 -2.56 12.31 20.13
C THR A 352 -1.84 13.48 19.47
N VAL A 353 -0.72 13.97 20.05
CA VAL A 353 0.13 14.99 19.42
C VAL A 353 0.58 14.54 18.03
N ASN A 354 1.16 13.35 17.91
CA ASN A 354 1.63 12.83 16.63
C ASN A 354 0.50 12.72 15.58
N SER A 355 -0.69 12.31 16.00
CA SER A 355 -1.86 12.24 15.13
C SER A 355 -2.32 13.63 14.67
N ILE A 356 -2.40 14.60 15.59
CA ILE A 356 -2.79 15.97 15.27
C ILE A 356 -1.78 16.62 14.31
N ILE A 357 -0.48 16.51 14.59
CA ILE A 357 0.56 17.08 13.73
C ILE A 357 0.54 16.46 12.33
N LYS A 358 0.38 15.15 12.21
CA LYS A 358 0.22 14.47 10.92
C LYS A 358 -1.03 14.94 10.16
N LYS A 359 -2.14 15.13 10.85
CA LYS A 359 -3.40 15.66 10.28
C LYS A 359 -3.24 17.07 9.72
N HIS A 360 -2.28 17.85 10.26
CA HIS A 360 -1.89 19.18 9.76
C HIS A 360 -0.74 19.11 8.74
N ASN A 361 -0.47 17.93 8.13
CA ASN A 361 0.63 17.72 7.19
C ASN A 361 2.02 18.11 7.75
N GLY A 362 2.17 18.05 9.07
CA GLY A 362 3.42 18.33 9.76
C GLY A 362 4.18 17.07 10.15
N SER A 363 5.32 17.29 10.78
CA SER A 363 6.14 16.25 11.36
C SER A 363 6.57 16.59 12.78
N ILE A 364 6.74 15.56 13.61
CA ILE A 364 7.28 15.70 14.97
C ILE A 364 8.45 14.74 15.15
N THR A 365 9.52 15.25 15.73
CA THR A 365 10.70 14.48 16.11
C THR A 365 11.10 14.77 17.56
N VAL A 366 11.85 13.86 18.18
CA VAL A 366 12.36 14.02 19.54
C VAL A 366 13.86 13.81 19.57
N THR A 367 14.57 14.75 20.18
CA THR A 367 16.02 14.73 20.35
C THR A 367 16.37 15.04 21.80
N ASP A 368 17.62 14.77 22.18
CA ASP A 368 18.15 15.21 23.46
C ASP A 368 18.34 16.73 23.44
N ASN A 369 18.12 17.38 24.57
CA ASN A 369 18.48 18.78 24.77
C ASN A 369 19.93 18.89 25.25
N GLU A 370 20.64 19.97 24.91
CA GLU A 370 22.07 20.19 25.20
C GLU A 370 22.41 20.10 26.71
N ASN A 371 21.47 20.38 27.60
CA ASN A 371 21.64 20.42 29.06
C ASN A 371 20.95 19.26 29.79
N ASN A 372 20.95 18.06 29.26
CA ASN A 372 20.08 16.95 29.65
C ASN A 372 18.60 17.35 29.57
N GLY A 373 17.72 16.46 29.18
CA GLY A 373 16.30 16.76 28.96
C GLY A 373 15.89 16.41 27.55
N THR A 374 14.72 16.89 27.14
CA THR A 374 14.13 16.53 25.85
C THR A 374 13.87 17.77 25.01
N CYS A 375 14.02 17.64 23.70
CA CYS A 375 13.58 18.62 22.72
C CYS A 375 12.58 17.96 21.76
N PHE A 376 11.32 18.35 21.81
CA PHE A 376 10.34 18.04 20.80
C PHE A 376 10.41 19.09 19.69
N HIS A 377 10.65 18.66 18.46
CA HIS A 377 10.71 19.51 17.29
C HIS A 377 9.56 19.19 16.36
N VAL A 378 8.66 20.15 16.19
CA VAL A 378 7.49 20.11 15.31
C VAL A 378 7.74 21.01 14.11
N VAL A 379 7.45 20.53 12.92
CA VAL A 379 7.46 21.31 11.67
C VAL A 379 6.06 21.30 11.09
N LEU A 380 5.50 22.48 10.87
CA LEU A 380 4.20 22.69 10.21
C LEU A 380 4.37 23.52 8.94
N ASN A 381 3.43 23.36 8.01
CA ASN A 381 3.39 24.21 6.82
C ASN A 381 2.87 25.61 7.18
N ASN A 382 3.56 26.63 6.65
CA ASN A 382 3.20 28.04 6.84
C ASN A 382 1.86 28.31 6.12
N GLY A 383 0.96 28.99 6.77
CA GLY A 383 -0.30 29.47 6.19
C GLY A 383 -0.09 30.79 5.42
N PRO A 384 -1.02 31.17 4.54
CA PRO A 384 -1.03 32.49 3.95
C PRO A 384 -1.09 33.56 5.04
N SER A 385 -0.21 34.56 4.93
CA SER A 385 -0.23 35.70 5.88
C SER A 385 -1.60 36.38 5.84
N PRO A 386 -2.16 36.81 6.98
CA PRO A 386 -3.45 37.51 7.04
C PRO A 386 -3.54 38.74 6.13
N GLN A 387 -2.41 39.28 5.70
CA GLN A 387 -2.35 40.43 4.78
C GLN A 387 -2.74 40.11 3.33
N ASN A 388 -2.80 38.84 2.93
CA ASN A 388 -3.16 38.40 1.56
C ASN A 388 -4.60 37.91 1.41
N VAL A 389 -5.45 38.06 2.43
CA VAL A 389 -6.86 37.62 2.40
C VAL A 389 -7.82 38.78 2.14
N LEU A 390 -7.30 39.99 1.94
CA LEU A 390 -8.08 41.21 1.68
C LEU A 390 -7.86 41.81 0.27
N GLU A 391 -7.43 41.01 -0.73
CA GLU A 391 -7.51 41.39 -2.16
C GLU A 391 -8.53 40.54 -2.92
#